data_ceb864f25eacf6aa28292d52c5926eb7
#
_entry.id   ceb864f25eacf6aa28292d52c5926eb7
#
_cell.length_a   1.000
_cell.length_b   1.000
_cell.length_c   1.000
_cell.angle_alpha   90.00
_cell.angle_beta   90.00
_cell.angle_gamma   90.00
#
_symmetry.space_group_name_H-M   'P 1'
#
loop_
_entity.id
_entity.type
_entity.pdbx_description
1 polymer ?
#
loop_
_entity_poly.entity_id
_entity_poly.type
_entity_poly.pdbx_seq_one_letter_code
_entity_poly.pdbx_strand_id
1 'polypeptide(L)'
;MCQLLSNRRMYKIATEELTAKNIKPMKQYLIIILILGAALSCGRRGIGSSVGGELTGISVGRVWDEPTPYNMVLVTRGSITMGPGETDSLWGITIPTRGISVDNFWMDETEITNSQYKQFVYWVRDSIIRERMADPRYAGDDFYKITEDAYGDPVTPHLNWSVPIPWTRNTEEEEAAINSLYKTHPITGVKMLDATQLNFRYEWFDEAMAARNEYRPFLEGTATNAPLISKDTAFVTPDGQVVNQTLTRPLSSLYDFVHTRIVNIYPDTTCWVNDFPQAHNEYYLRNYFANPAYAHHPVVGVTWEQATAFCEWRTLFLRRSVNKAGVQVERYRLPTEAEWELAARNANSDNRYPWGSDATTSESGCYQANFNPGEGAYAADNHLIPAKVRSFKPNQFGLYDMAGNAAEWTSTSYTASGNALMSDLNPEYSTRVAADDPTPLKRKVVKGGSWKDIATFIRSDMRDSEENDKGRSWIGFRCVRTQTAGSR
;
A
#
# COMPACT_ATOMS: atom_id res chain seq x y z
N MET A 1 21.18 39.79 20.53
CA MET A 1 21.44 41.13 21.01
C MET A 1 21.07 42.11 19.93
N CYS A 2 20.05 42.96 20.21
CA CYS A 2 19.51 44.09 19.42
C CYS A 2 18.88 43.71 18.07
N GLN A 3 17.67 44.11 17.73
CA GLN A 3 16.65 45.03 18.28
C GLN A 3 15.28 44.60 17.80
N LEU A 4 14.44 44.39 18.63
CA LEU A 4 13.08 44.73 18.94
C LEU A 4 12.71 46.19 18.62
N LEU A 5 11.42 46.33 18.26
CA LEU A 5 10.54 47.50 18.40
C LEU A 5 10.22 48.28 17.12
N SER A 6 8.92 48.38 17.05
CA SER A 6 8.06 49.41 16.48
C SER A 6 7.35 49.10 15.18
N ASN A 7 6.05 48.73 15.32
CA ASN A 7 4.96 49.60 14.84
C ASN A 7 3.58 49.02 15.18
N ARG A 8 3.14 49.33 16.40
CA ARG A 8 1.73 49.48 16.74
C ARG A 8 1.40 50.97 16.75
N ARG A 9 0.75 51.44 15.71
CA ARG A 9 -0.15 52.62 15.72
C ARG A 9 -0.47 52.94 14.27
N MET A 10 -1.69 52.63 13.88
CA MET A 10 -2.58 53.45 13.04
C MET A 10 -3.67 52.53 12.44
N TYR A 11 -4.75 52.39 13.15
CA TYR A 11 -6.09 52.11 12.64
C TYR A 11 -7.08 52.35 13.78
N LYS A 12 -7.22 53.63 14.12
CA LYS A 12 -8.37 54.17 14.80
C LYS A 12 -8.53 55.61 14.28
N ILE A 13 -9.65 55.90 13.70
CA ILE A 13 -10.26 57.15 13.24
C ILE A 13 -10.70 56.96 11.78
N ALA A 14 -11.93 56.53 11.59
CA ALA A 14 -12.87 56.86 10.51
C ALA A 14 -14.14 56.03 10.63
N THR A 15 -14.84 56.17 11.76
CA THR A 15 -16.23 55.77 11.88
C THR A 15 -16.90 56.91 12.66
N GLU A 16 -17.38 57.86 11.92
CA GLU A 16 -18.53 58.70 12.28
C GLU A 16 -18.74 59.72 11.13
N GLU A 17 -20.04 59.90 10.79
CA GLU A 17 -20.58 60.78 9.78
C GLU A 17 -20.68 60.29 8.33
N LEU A 18 -21.72 59.50 8.09
CA LEU A 18 -22.57 59.66 6.89
C LEU A 18 -23.97 59.15 7.20
N THR A 19 -24.69 59.94 7.95
CA THR A 19 -26.12 59.78 8.13
C THR A 19 -26.90 60.25 6.91
N ALA A 20 -27.77 59.35 6.48
CA ALA A 20 -29.08 59.61 5.87
C ALA A 20 -29.21 60.78 4.87
N LYS A 21 -29.02 60.54 3.59
CA LYS A 21 -29.82 61.12 2.51
C LYS A 21 -29.58 60.33 1.20
N ASN A 22 -30.66 59.82 0.58
CA ASN A 22 -30.73 59.21 -0.74
C ASN A 22 -30.71 57.68 -0.81
N ILE A 23 -31.73 57.04 -0.23
CA ILE A 23 -31.96 55.56 -0.38
C ILE A 23 -33.16 55.23 -1.30
N LYS A 24 -33.64 56.12 -2.15
CA LYS A 24 -34.75 55.78 -3.04
C LYS A 24 -34.42 55.36 -4.50
N PRO A 25 -33.35 55.80 -5.16
CA PRO A 25 -33.06 55.26 -6.49
C PRO A 25 -32.27 53.91 -6.48
N MET A 26 -31.51 53.63 -5.43
CA MET A 26 -30.62 52.45 -5.41
C MET A 26 -31.36 51.11 -5.30
N LYS A 27 -32.56 51.09 -4.69
CA LYS A 27 -33.38 49.84 -4.64
C LYS A 27 -33.94 49.43 -6.01
N GLN A 28 -34.24 50.38 -6.89
CA GLN A 28 -34.73 50.08 -8.23
C GLN A 28 -33.59 49.52 -9.13
N TYR A 29 -32.39 50.03 -9.02
CA TYR A 29 -31.23 49.50 -9.77
C TYR A 29 -30.79 48.16 -9.24
N LEU A 30 -30.88 47.88 -7.95
CA LEU A 30 -30.58 46.57 -7.38
C LEU A 30 -31.57 45.51 -7.82
N ILE A 31 -32.86 45.82 -7.96
CA ILE A 31 -33.89 44.91 -8.48
C ILE A 31 -33.69 44.65 -9.97
N ILE A 32 -33.30 45.66 -10.75
CA ILE A 32 -33.01 45.48 -12.19
C ILE A 32 -31.75 44.65 -12.41
N ILE A 33 -30.70 44.83 -11.60
CA ILE A 33 -29.48 44.00 -11.66
C ILE A 33 -29.78 42.58 -11.20
N LEU A 34 -30.63 42.36 -10.22
CA LEU A 34 -31.06 41.00 -9.80
C LEU A 34 -31.92 40.30 -10.86
N ILE A 35 -32.79 41.04 -11.57
CA ILE A 35 -33.62 40.50 -12.66
C ILE A 35 -32.74 40.22 -13.88
N LEU A 36 -31.77 41.09 -14.24
CA LEU A 36 -30.80 40.78 -15.29
C LEU A 36 -29.87 39.62 -14.94
N GLY A 37 -29.44 39.50 -13.67
CA GLY A 37 -28.66 38.36 -13.20
C GLY A 37 -29.42 37.05 -13.22
N ALA A 38 -30.74 37.07 -12.93
CA ALA A 38 -31.60 35.89 -13.04
C ALA A 38 -31.90 35.51 -14.47
N ALA A 39 -31.98 36.43 -15.42
CA ALA A 39 -32.18 36.18 -16.83
C ALA A 39 -30.93 35.60 -17.52
N LEU A 40 -29.71 35.86 -16.97
CA LEU A 40 -28.46 35.27 -17.48
C LEU A 40 -28.15 33.91 -16.85
N SER A 41 -28.87 33.45 -15.83
CA SER A 41 -28.65 32.17 -15.17
C SER A 41 -29.52 31.02 -15.73
N CYS A 42 -30.44 31.29 -16.65
CA CYS A 42 -31.27 30.28 -17.30
C CYS A 42 -30.68 29.72 -18.60
N GLY A 43 -29.39 29.50 -18.61
CA GLY A 43 -28.72 28.72 -19.65
C GLY A 43 -28.28 27.35 -19.15
N ARG A 44 -29.17 26.59 -18.50
CA ARG A 44 -28.95 25.13 -18.38
C ARG A 44 -29.01 24.55 -19.79
N ARG A 45 -27.85 24.48 -20.43
CA ARG A 45 -27.66 23.60 -21.58
C ARG A 45 -27.92 22.18 -21.10
N GLY A 46 -29.07 21.63 -21.46
CA GLY A 46 -29.37 20.23 -21.23
C GLY A 46 -28.30 19.37 -21.87
N ILE A 47 -28.01 18.26 -21.23
CA ILE A 47 -27.21 17.16 -21.79
C ILE A 47 -27.87 16.82 -23.15
N GLY A 48 -27.15 17.11 -24.26
CA GLY A 48 -27.64 16.73 -25.61
C GLY A 48 -28.00 17.86 -26.59
N SER A 49 -27.58 19.12 -26.35
CA SER A 49 -27.73 20.14 -27.42
C SER A 49 -26.63 19.93 -28.49
N SER A 50 -26.97 19.25 -29.57
CA SER A 50 -26.12 19.22 -30.76
C SER A 50 -26.19 20.56 -31.48
N VAL A 51 -25.06 21.22 -31.67
CA VAL A 51 -24.97 22.38 -32.56
C VAL A 51 -24.69 21.86 -33.96
N GLY A 52 -25.66 22.03 -34.86
CA GLY A 52 -25.47 21.65 -36.26
C GLY A 52 -25.56 20.14 -36.59
N GLY A 53 -26.17 19.32 -35.71
CA GLY A 53 -26.31 17.87 -35.93
C GLY A 53 -25.08 17.03 -35.57
N GLU A 54 -23.99 17.66 -35.11
CA GLU A 54 -22.81 16.97 -34.62
C GLU A 54 -22.97 16.51 -33.17
N LEU A 55 -22.39 15.35 -32.84
CA LEU A 55 -22.29 14.87 -31.45
C LEU A 55 -21.29 15.77 -30.72
N THR A 56 -21.81 16.65 -29.87
CA THR A 56 -20.96 17.39 -28.92
C THR A 56 -20.71 16.52 -27.70
N GLY A 57 -19.47 16.28 -27.36
CA GLY A 57 -19.09 15.57 -26.13
C GLY A 57 -19.68 16.25 -24.90
N ILE A 58 -19.85 15.49 -23.82
CA ILE A 58 -20.21 16.03 -22.51
C ILE A 58 -19.13 17.05 -22.14
N SER A 59 -19.53 18.29 -21.81
CA SER A 59 -18.56 19.27 -21.32
C SER A 59 -17.95 18.70 -20.03
N VAL A 60 -16.72 18.27 -20.15
CA VAL A 60 -15.98 17.77 -19.01
C VAL A 60 -15.83 18.95 -18.05
N GLY A 61 -16.33 18.82 -16.84
CA GLY A 61 -16.06 19.76 -15.76
C GLY A 61 -14.55 19.93 -15.53
N ARG A 62 -14.12 20.49 -14.42
CA ARG A 62 -12.68 20.56 -14.12
C ARG A 62 -12.04 19.19 -14.32
N VAL A 63 -11.05 19.14 -15.20
CA VAL A 63 -10.19 17.96 -15.32
C VAL A 63 -9.63 17.70 -13.92
N TRP A 64 -10.00 16.55 -13.35
CA TRP A 64 -9.43 16.15 -12.07
C TRP A 64 -8.00 15.67 -12.34
N ASP A 65 -7.06 16.33 -11.69
CA ASP A 65 -5.66 15.95 -11.73
C ASP A 65 -5.34 15.21 -10.43
N GLU A 66 -4.86 13.99 -10.55
CA GLU A 66 -4.50 13.19 -9.38
C GLU A 66 -3.26 13.78 -8.71
N PRO A 67 -3.34 14.19 -7.43
CA PRO A 67 -2.16 14.68 -6.74
C PRO A 67 -1.13 13.56 -6.59
N THR A 68 0.13 13.87 -6.84
CA THR A 68 1.26 12.94 -6.66
C THR A 68 1.20 12.30 -5.27
N PRO A 69 1.13 10.96 -5.17
CA PRO A 69 1.14 10.30 -3.88
C PRO A 69 2.47 10.54 -3.16
N TYR A 70 2.39 10.66 -1.84
CA TYR A 70 3.57 10.91 -1.01
C TYR A 70 4.61 9.79 -1.14
N ASN A 71 5.86 10.15 -1.40
CA ASN A 71 7.00 9.23 -1.60
C ASN A 71 6.81 8.23 -2.76
N MET A 72 6.03 8.58 -3.77
CA MET A 72 5.91 7.76 -4.97
C MET A 72 6.37 8.53 -6.20
N VAL A 73 6.86 7.81 -7.17
CA VAL A 73 7.20 8.31 -8.51
C VAL A 73 6.29 7.69 -9.55
N LEU A 74 6.04 8.43 -10.61
CA LEU A 74 5.27 7.94 -11.74
C LEU A 74 6.18 7.12 -12.65
N VAL A 75 5.89 5.84 -12.78
CA VAL A 75 6.46 4.99 -13.82
C VAL A 75 5.56 5.11 -15.04
N THR A 76 6.08 5.71 -16.10
CA THR A 76 5.33 5.88 -17.34
C THR A 76 5.20 4.56 -18.09
N ARG A 77 4.07 4.41 -18.80
CA ARG A 77 3.81 3.22 -19.63
C ARG A 77 4.99 2.91 -20.54
N GLY A 78 5.25 1.64 -20.73
CA GLY A 78 6.35 1.17 -21.57
C GLY A 78 6.17 -0.27 -22.01
N SER A 79 7.01 -0.68 -22.95
CA SER A 79 7.10 -2.06 -23.40
C SER A 79 8.53 -2.54 -23.18
N ILE A 80 8.65 -3.74 -22.63
CA ILE A 80 9.93 -4.40 -22.39
C ILE A 80 9.89 -5.85 -22.87
N THR A 81 11.06 -6.42 -23.13
CA THR A 81 11.23 -7.86 -23.25
C THR A 81 11.54 -8.43 -21.88
N MET A 82 10.54 -9.02 -21.23
CA MET A 82 10.63 -9.56 -19.89
C MET A 82 11.36 -10.90 -19.87
N GLY A 83 12.15 -11.10 -18.82
CA GLY A 83 12.93 -12.32 -18.60
C GLY A 83 14.39 -12.23 -19.03
N PRO A 84 15.24 -13.21 -18.63
CA PRO A 84 16.63 -13.29 -19.03
C PRO A 84 16.70 -13.61 -20.53
N GLY A 85 17.53 -12.85 -21.28
CA GLY A 85 17.71 -13.03 -22.72
C GLY A 85 18.14 -14.47 -23.07
N GLU A 86 17.90 -14.88 -24.32
CA GLU A 86 18.20 -16.23 -24.83
C GLU A 86 19.66 -16.71 -24.59
N THR A 87 20.58 -15.78 -24.35
CA THR A 87 22.00 -16.06 -24.14
C THR A 87 22.35 -16.45 -22.70
N ASP A 88 21.41 -16.34 -21.74
CA ASP A 88 21.69 -16.51 -20.32
C ASP A 88 21.13 -17.82 -19.77
N SER A 89 21.59 -18.94 -20.31
CA SER A 89 21.30 -20.28 -19.79
C SER A 89 22.13 -20.63 -18.54
N LEU A 90 22.29 -19.69 -17.58
CA LEU A 90 23.12 -19.86 -16.39
C LEU A 90 22.74 -21.06 -15.53
N TRP A 91 21.50 -21.58 -15.66
CA TRP A 91 20.98 -22.67 -14.85
C TRP A 91 20.33 -23.80 -15.66
N GLY A 92 20.52 -23.82 -16.98
CA GLY A 92 19.91 -24.86 -17.84
C GLY A 92 18.38 -24.77 -17.95
N ILE A 93 17.77 -23.72 -17.37
CA ILE A 93 16.34 -23.46 -17.49
C ILE A 93 16.19 -22.28 -18.43
N THR A 94 15.77 -22.56 -19.66
CA THR A 94 15.42 -21.49 -20.61
C THR A 94 14.05 -20.94 -20.23
N ILE A 95 14.02 -19.78 -19.57
CA ILE A 95 12.78 -19.03 -19.38
C ILE A 95 12.53 -18.25 -20.69
N PRO A 96 11.41 -18.50 -21.38
CA PRO A 96 11.14 -17.77 -22.63
C PRO A 96 11.00 -16.28 -22.34
N THR A 97 11.69 -15.47 -23.13
CA THR A 97 11.48 -14.02 -23.14
C THR A 97 10.15 -13.70 -23.77
N ARG A 98 9.49 -12.66 -23.30
CA ARG A 98 8.20 -12.19 -23.83
C ARG A 98 8.15 -10.67 -23.88
N GLY A 99 7.75 -10.13 -25.04
CA GLY A 99 7.42 -8.71 -25.17
C GLY A 99 6.13 -8.42 -24.45
N ILE A 100 6.17 -7.49 -23.52
CA ILE A 100 5.02 -7.07 -22.72
C ILE A 100 4.89 -5.55 -22.72
N SER A 101 3.68 -5.07 -22.48
CA SER A 101 3.37 -3.66 -22.31
C SER A 101 2.64 -3.45 -20.98
N VAL A 102 3.08 -2.45 -20.23
CA VAL A 102 2.54 -2.08 -18.93
C VAL A 102 2.07 -0.64 -18.96
N ASP A 103 0.92 -0.35 -18.39
CA ASP A 103 0.36 1.01 -18.32
C ASP A 103 1.02 1.82 -17.17
N ASN A 104 0.64 3.10 -17.05
CA ASN A 104 1.18 3.99 -16.02
C ASN A 104 0.78 3.56 -14.60
N PHE A 105 1.70 3.68 -13.68
CA PHE A 105 1.44 3.46 -12.25
C PHE A 105 2.38 4.27 -11.37
N TRP A 106 1.94 4.53 -10.16
CA TRP A 106 2.76 5.09 -9.10
C TRP A 106 3.49 3.96 -8.36
N MET A 107 4.78 4.14 -8.08
CA MET A 107 5.59 3.19 -7.31
C MET A 107 6.32 3.92 -6.18
N ASP A 108 6.41 3.32 -5.00
CA ASP A 108 7.20 3.86 -3.90
C ASP A 108 8.66 4.05 -4.33
N GLU A 109 9.24 5.21 -4.01
CA GLU A 109 10.62 5.52 -4.38
C GLU A 109 11.64 4.54 -3.79
N THR A 110 11.33 3.96 -2.62
CA THR A 110 12.17 3.02 -1.88
C THR A 110 11.36 1.82 -1.43
N GLU A 111 12.03 0.80 -0.92
CA GLU A 111 11.38 -0.23 -0.11
C GLU A 111 10.67 0.40 1.10
N ILE A 112 9.62 -0.24 1.59
CA ILE A 112 8.96 0.15 2.84
C ILE A 112 9.93 -0.01 4.01
N THR A 113 10.11 1.07 4.76
CA THR A 113 11.03 1.10 5.90
C THR A 113 10.40 0.55 7.18
N ASN A 114 11.25 0.16 8.14
CA ASN A 114 10.80 -0.22 9.49
C ASN A 114 9.93 0.88 10.13
N SER A 115 10.27 2.15 9.92
CA SER A 115 9.50 3.29 10.44
C SER A 115 8.10 3.37 9.84
N GLN A 116 7.97 3.16 8.53
CA GLN A 116 6.68 3.16 7.84
C GLN A 116 5.82 1.96 8.27
N TYR A 117 6.43 0.78 8.34
CA TYR A 117 5.71 -0.42 8.77
C TYR A 117 5.28 -0.34 10.24
N LYS A 118 6.06 0.30 11.13
CA LYS A 118 5.66 0.56 12.52
C LYS A 118 4.39 1.40 12.63
N GLN A 119 4.11 2.30 11.69
CA GLN A 119 2.85 3.05 11.70
C GLN A 119 1.65 2.12 11.56
N PHE A 120 1.76 1.10 10.70
CA PHE A 120 0.75 0.06 10.57
C PHE A 120 0.58 -0.74 11.87
N VAL A 121 1.70 -1.21 12.43
CA VAL A 121 1.70 -1.96 13.70
C VAL A 121 1.05 -1.14 14.84
N TYR A 122 1.40 0.13 14.96
CA TYR A 122 0.83 1.00 15.99
C TYR A 122 -0.65 1.33 15.73
N TRP A 123 -1.03 1.49 14.48
CA TRP A 123 -2.44 1.69 14.12
C TRP A 123 -3.29 0.47 14.52
N VAL A 124 -2.81 -0.75 14.25
CA VAL A 124 -3.50 -1.99 14.65
C VAL A 124 -3.55 -2.12 16.18
N ARG A 125 -2.42 -1.88 16.86
CA ARG A 125 -2.36 -1.82 18.33
C ARG A 125 -3.44 -0.88 18.90
N ASP A 126 -3.47 0.33 18.39
CA ASP A 126 -4.38 1.38 18.85
C ASP A 126 -5.85 1.05 18.52
N SER A 127 -6.10 0.34 17.41
CA SER A 127 -7.42 -0.20 17.09
C SER A 127 -7.90 -1.21 18.13
N ILE A 128 -7.05 -2.19 18.46
CA ILE A 128 -7.37 -3.23 19.45
C ILE A 128 -7.60 -2.61 20.84
N ILE A 129 -6.76 -1.64 21.24
CA ILE A 129 -6.95 -0.95 22.52
C ILE A 129 -8.31 -0.24 22.54
N ARG A 130 -8.71 0.47 21.47
CA ARG A 130 -10.03 1.13 21.42
C ARG A 130 -11.19 0.14 21.46
N GLU A 131 -11.06 -1.00 20.80
CA GLU A 131 -12.06 -2.07 20.89
C GLU A 131 -12.21 -2.54 22.33
N ARG A 132 -11.10 -2.73 23.07
CA ARG A 132 -11.11 -3.14 24.47
C ARG A 132 -11.62 -2.04 25.41
N MET A 133 -11.30 -0.77 25.14
CA MET A 133 -11.87 0.35 25.91
C MET A 133 -13.40 0.39 25.81
N ALA A 134 -13.95 0.08 24.63
CA ALA A 134 -15.40 0.00 24.43
C ALA A 134 -16.03 -1.30 24.91
N ASP A 135 -15.23 -2.31 25.28
CA ASP A 135 -15.74 -3.61 25.73
C ASP A 135 -16.13 -3.54 27.22
N PRO A 136 -17.39 -3.91 27.58
CA PRO A 136 -17.84 -3.94 28.99
C PRO A 136 -17.00 -4.85 29.90
N ARG A 137 -16.23 -5.79 29.37
CA ARG A 137 -15.28 -6.61 30.13
C ARG A 137 -14.08 -5.85 30.66
N TYR A 138 -13.84 -4.66 30.12
CA TYR A 138 -12.79 -3.71 30.54
C TYR A 138 -13.44 -2.39 30.97
N ALA A 139 -13.19 -1.29 30.27
CA ALA A 139 -13.71 0.03 30.65
C ALA A 139 -15.18 0.25 30.29
N GLY A 140 -15.70 -0.42 29.25
CA GLY A 140 -17.09 -0.26 28.80
C GLY A 140 -17.43 1.15 28.35
N ASP A 141 -16.45 1.89 27.82
CA ASP A 141 -16.61 3.29 27.45
C ASP A 141 -17.06 3.41 25.98
N ASP A 142 -18.33 3.75 25.79
CA ASP A 142 -18.97 3.89 24.48
C ASP A 142 -18.39 5.01 23.64
N PHE A 143 -17.62 5.96 24.22
CA PHE A 143 -16.97 7.03 23.45
C PHE A 143 -15.95 6.51 22.42
N TYR A 144 -15.41 5.31 22.64
CA TYR A 144 -14.46 4.69 21.69
C TYR A 144 -15.12 4.04 20.47
N LYS A 145 -16.47 3.96 20.44
CA LYS A 145 -17.25 3.47 19.29
C LYS A 145 -18.27 4.51 18.84
N ILE A 146 -18.44 4.66 17.54
CA ILE A 146 -19.49 5.46 16.92
C ILE A 146 -20.56 4.46 16.46
N THR A 147 -21.76 4.58 17.02
CA THR A 147 -22.94 3.75 16.69
C THR A 147 -24.06 4.56 16.05
N GLU A 148 -24.00 5.88 16.17
CA GLU A 148 -24.96 6.84 15.64
C GLU A 148 -24.21 7.95 14.88
N ASP A 149 -24.85 8.51 13.88
CA ASP A 149 -24.31 9.67 13.17
C ASP A 149 -24.60 11.00 13.92
N ALA A 150 -24.21 12.13 13.29
CA ALA A 150 -24.42 13.45 13.87
C ALA A 150 -25.91 13.84 14.03
N TYR A 151 -26.83 13.08 13.42
CA TYR A 151 -28.28 13.29 13.46
C TYR A 151 -28.97 12.31 14.40
N GLY A 152 -28.26 11.36 14.99
CA GLY A 152 -28.80 10.31 15.87
C GLY A 152 -29.29 9.08 15.09
N ASP A 153 -29.01 8.99 13.80
CA ASP A 153 -29.37 7.80 13.02
C ASP A 153 -28.33 6.69 13.24
N PRO A 154 -28.78 5.40 13.41
CA PRO A 154 -27.89 4.30 13.66
C PRO A 154 -26.98 4.02 12.45
N VAL A 155 -25.69 3.93 12.69
CA VAL A 155 -24.67 3.58 11.69
C VAL A 155 -24.00 2.25 12.03
N THR A 156 -23.36 1.63 11.05
CA THR A 156 -22.52 0.46 11.33
C THR A 156 -21.45 0.83 12.35
N PRO A 157 -21.40 0.12 13.52
CA PRO A 157 -20.46 0.44 14.58
C PRO A 157 -19.02 0.46 14.08
N HIS A 158 -18.30 1.56 14.35
CA HIS A 158 -16.90 1.71 13.98
C HIS A 158 -16.12 2.47 15.05
N LEU A 159 -14.79 2.33 15.05
CA LEU A 159 -13.93 2.94 16.06
C LEU A 159 -13.87 4.46 15.95
N ASN A 160 -14.00 5.13 17.07
CA ASN A 160 -13.83 6.56 17.21
C ASN A 160 -12.34 6.92 17.40
N TRP A 161 -11.73 7.40 16.34
CA TRP A 161 -10.32 7.83 16.35
C TRP A 161 -10.11 9.24 16.90
N SER A 162 -11.18 10.01 17.13
CA SER A 162 -11.10 11.35 17.72
C SER A 162 -10.81 11.32 19.21
N VAL A 163 -11.14 10.23 19.88
CA VAL A 163 -10.87 10.02 21.30
C VAL A 163 -9.44 9.53 21.48
N PRO A 164 -8.58 10.25 22.23
CA PRO A 164 -7.20 9.82 22.47
C PRO A 164 -7.19 8.62 23.43
N ILE A 165 -6.22 7.70 23.25
CA ILE A 165 -5.97 6.64 24.22
C ILE A 165 -5.25 7.26 25.43
N PRO A 166 -5.73 7.02 26.67
CA PRO A 166 -5.13 7.57 27.89
C PRO A 166 -3.88 6.76 28.30
N TRP A 167 -2.75 6.99 27.62
CA TRP A 167 -1.48 6.33 27.93
C TRP A 167 -0.94 6.66 29.33
N THR A 168 -1.36 7.80 29.87
CA THR A 168 -1.03 8.28 31.21
C THR A 168 -2.30 8.83 31.85
N ARG A 169 -2.45 8.72 33.16
CA ARG A 169 -3.66 9.16 33.90
C ARG A 169 -4.93 8.39 33.51
N ASN A 170 -4.82 7.09 33.39
CA ASN A 170 -5.89 6.14 33.12
C ASN A 170 -6.54 5.64 34.41
N THR A 171 -7.76 5.13 34.30
CA THR A 171 -8.41 4.37 35.35
C THR A 171 -7.81 2.95 35.42
N GLU A 172 -8.16 2.17 36.45
CA GLU A 172 -7.70 0.79 36.58
C GLU A 172 -8.22 -0.09 35.44
N GLU A 173 -9.45 0.12 35.00
CA GLU A 173 -10.07 -0.58 33.88
C GLU A 173 -9.43 -0.22 32.52
N GLU A 174 -9.15 1.06 32.30
CA GLU A 174 -8.44 1.52 31.12
C GLU A 174 -7.00 0.98 31.07
N GLU A 175 -6.33 0.97 32.24
CA GLU A 175 -5.00 0.38 32.35
C GLU A 175 -5.02 -1.13 32.06
N ALA A 176 -6.04 -1.85 32.53
CA ALA A 176 -6.22 -3.26 32.23
C ALA A 176 -6.44 -3.49 30.71
N ALA A 177 -7.25 -2.66 30.06
CA ALA A 177 -7.44 -2.70 28.60
C ALA A 177 -6.13 -2.53 27.83
N ILE A 178 -5.32 -1.53 28.20
CA ILE A 178 -4.01 -1.28 27.59
C ILE A 178 -3.06 -2.45 27.87
N ASN A 179 -2.92 -2.84 29.14
CA ASN A 179 -1.95 -3.87 29.57
C ASN A 179 -2.26 -5.26 29.00
N SER A 180 -3.50 -5.52 28.62
CA SER A 180 -3.90 -6.80 28.02
C SER A 180 -3.20 -7.11 26.69
N LEU A 181 -2.63 -6.08 26.01
CA LEU A 181 -1.82 -6.23 24.80
C LEU A 181 -0.32 -6.39 25.07
N TYR A 182 0.08 -6.39 26.35
CA TYR A 182 1.49 -6.48 26.71
C TYR A 182 1.78 -7.72 27.52
N LYS A 183 2.92 -8.33 27.26
CA LYS A 183 3.50 -9.41 28.06
C LYS A 183 4.71 -8.90 28.82
N THR A 184 4.88 -9.35 30.04
CA THR A 184 6.09 -9.05 30.82
C THR A 184 7.18 -10.07 30.48
N HIS A 185 8.34 -9.60 30.10
CA HIS A 185 9.48 -10.47 29.82
C HIS A 185 9.88 -11.18 31.12
N PRO A 186 9.96 -12.52 31.14
CA PRO A 186 10.10 -13.31 32.39
C PRO A 186 11.40 -13.04 33.15
N ILE A 187 12.47 -12.61 32.44
CA ILE A 187 13.79 -12.37 33.05
C ILE A 187 14.00 -10.90 33.39
N THR A 188 13.62 -9.98 32.48
CA THR A 188 13.93 -8.55 32.62
C THR A 188 12.80 -7.74 33.26
N GLY A 189 11.61 -8.29 33.39
CA GLY A 189 10.41 -7.59 33.88
C GLY A 189 9.91 -6.47 32.94
N VAL A 190 10.50 -6.30 31.78
CA VAL A 190 10.10 -5.25 30.82
C VAL A 190 8.81 -5.64 30.13
N LYS A 191 7.84 -4.71 30.06
CA LYS A 191 6.62 -4.88 29.29
C LYS A 191 6.94 -4.82 27.79
N MET A 192 6.54 -5.85 27.06
CA MET A 192 6.71 -5.98 25.63
C MET A 192 5.35 -6.16 24.96
N LEU A 193 5.14 -5.54 23.81
CA LEU A 193 3.93 -5.75 23.01
C LEU A 193 3.79 -7.22 22.63
N ASP A 194 2.63 -7.80 22.87
CA ASP A 194 2.33 -9.18 22.49
C ASP A 194 2.04 -9.27 20.99
N ALA A 195 3.07 -9.59 20.23
CA ALA A 195 2.99 -9.71 18.77
C ALA A 195 1.88 -10.68 18.29
N THR A 196 1.55 -11.71 19.08
CA THR A 196 0.56 -12.72 18.69
C THR A 196 -0.87 -12.18 18.63
N GLN A 197 -1.15 -11.06 19.28
CA GLN A 197 -2.45 -10.42 19.31
C GLN A 197 -2.65 -9.37 18.22
N LEU A 198 -1.60 -9.01 17.47
CA LEU A 198 -1.65 -7.97 16.45
C LEU A 198 -2.24 -8.50 15.15
N ASN A 199 -3.52 -8.76 15.15
CA ASN A 199 -4.25 -9.27 14.02
C ASN A 199 -5.00 -8.13 13.33
N PHE A 200 -4.77 -8.00 12.03
CA PHE A 200 -5.44 -7.03 11.18
C PHE A 200 -6.45 -7.72 10.28
N ARG A 201 -7.72 -7.32 10.37
CA ARG A 201 -8.80 -7.76 9.48
C ARG A 201 -8.98 -6.75 8.37
N TYR A 202 -8.98 -7.22 7.12
CA TYR A 202 -9.31 -6.42 5.97
C TYR A 202 -10.27 -7.15 5.02
N GLU A 203 -10.94 -6.35 4.20
CA GLU A 203 -11.90 -6.83 3.22
C GLU A 203 -11.57 -6.18 1.87
N TRP A 204 -11.70 -6.97 0.81
CA TRP A 204 -11.52 -6.45 -0.55
C TRP A 204 -12.59 -7.00 -1.47
N PHE A 205 -12.97 -6.20 -2.46
CA PHE A 205 -13.87 -6.63 -3.52
C PHE A 205 -13.05 -7.18 -4.68
N ASP A 206 -13.36 -8.39 -5.14
CA ASP A 206 -12.69 -9.02 -6.27
C ASP A 206 -13.36 -8.60 -7.58
N GLU A 207 -12.91 -7.47 -8.12
CA GLU A 207 -13.44 -6.91 -9.37
C GLU A 207 -13.22 -7.84 -10.57
N ALA A 208 -12.07 -8.51 -10.62
CA ALA A 208 -11.72 -9.42 -11.70
C ALA A 208 -12.66 -10.64 -11.73
N MET A 209 -13.02 -11.16 -10.57
CA MET A 209 -14.00 -12.24 -10.46
C MET A 209 -15.40 -11.74 -10.79
N ALA A 210 -15.81 -10.60 -10.23
CA ALA A 210 -17.14 -10.02 -10.46
C ALA A 210 -17.40 -9.69 -11.94
N ALA A 211 -16.35 -9.33 -12.68
CA ALA A 211 -16.43 -9.01 -14.11
C ALA A 211 -16.53 -10.23 -15.03
N ARG A 212 -16.40 -11.46 -14.52
CA ARG A 212 -16.46 -12.66 -15.37
C ARG A 212 -17.85 -12.87 -15.95
N ASN A 213 -17.88 -13.22 -17.22
CA ASN A 213 -19.14 -13.44 -17.96
C ASN A 213 -20.02 -14.55 -17.38
N GLU A 214 -19.45 -15.51 -16.64
CA GLU A 214 -20.20 -16.60 -16.01
C GLU A 214 -21.14 -16.15 -14.89
N TYR A 215 -20.85 -15.03 -14.21
CA TYR A 215 -21.66 -14.50 -13.11
C TYR A 215 -22.72 -13.48 -13.58
N ARG A 216 -22.46 -12.83 -14.71
CA ARG A 216 -23.25 -11.73 -15.22
C ARG A 216 -24.74 -12.08 -15.47
N PRO A 217 -25.09 -13.23 -16.11
CA PRO A 217 -26.51 -13.56 -16.37
C PRO A 217 -27.31 -13.71 -15.08
N PHE A 218 -26.71 -14.23 -14.00
CA PHE A 218 -27.39 -14.36 -12.72
C PHE A 218 -27.55 -12.99 -12.03
N LEU A 219 -26.52 -12.15 -12.05
CA LEU A 219 -26.58 -10.80 -11.46
C LEU A 219 -27.56 -9.87 -12.18
N GLU A 220 -27.75 -10.04 -13.48
CA GLU A 220 -28.74 -9.30 -14.30
C GLU A 220 -30.13 -9.90 -14.22
N GLY A 221 -30.35 -11.02 -13.51
CA GLY A 221 -31.62 -11.70 -13.37
C GLY A 221 -32.10 -12.44 -14.63
N THR A 222 -31.20 -12.68 -15.59
CA THR A 222 -31.51 -13.40 -16.85
C THR A 222 -31.30 -14.91 -16.72
N ALA A 223 -30.58 -15.38 -15.68
CA ALA A 223 -30.42 -16.79 -15.35
C ALA A 223 -31.00 -17.11 -13.96
N THR A 224 -31.64 -18.27 -13.83
CA THR A 224 -32.23 -18.74 -12.57
C THR A 224 -31.29 -19.61 -11.75
N ASN A 225 -30.29 -20.24 -12.39
CA ASN A 225 -29.33 -21.09 -11.73
C ASN A 225 -28.15 -20.23 -11.24
N ALA A 226 -27.95 -20.20 -9.93
CA ALA A 226 -26.82 -19.50 -9.32
C ALA A 226 -25.50 -20.26 -9.58
N PRO A 227 -24.50 -19.63 -10.22
CA PRO A 227 -23.18 -20.23 -10.36
C PRO A 227 -22.50 -20.35 -9.01
N LEU A 228 -21.54 -21.31 -8.88
CA LEU A 228 -20.74 -21.44 -7.69
C LEU A 228 -19.65 -20.37 -7.64
N ILE A 229 -19.44 -19.81 -6.46
CA ILE A 229 -18.39 -18.85 -6.19
C ILE A 229 -17.54 -19.33 -5.01
N SER A 230 -16.23 -19.13 -5.10
CA SER A 230 -15.29 -19.36 -4.00
C SER A 230 -15.03 -18.02 -3.30
N LYS A 231 -15.39 -17.94 -2.03
CA LYS A 231 -15.26 -16.74 -1.18
C LYS A 231 -14.30 -17.00 -0.03
N ASP A 232 -13.28 -16.14 0.10
CA ASP A 232 -12.41 -16.17 1.26
C ASP A 232 -13.12 -15.49 2.44
N THR A 233 -13.15 -16.17 3.58
CA THR A 233 -13.73 -15.69 4.83
C THR A 233 -12.76 -15.90 5.97
N ALA A 234 -12.82 -15.02 6.96
CA ALA A 234 -11.98 -15.12 8.13
C ALA A 234 -12.77 -14.76 9.39
N PHE A 235 -12.50 -15.49 10.47
CA PHE A 235 -13.08 -15.22 11.78
C PHE A 235 -12.08 -15.59 12.88
N VAL A 236 -12.34 -15.09 14.08
CA VAL A 236 -11.58 -15.46 15.28
C VAL A 236 -12.45 -16.39 16.09
N THR A 237 -11.92 -17.55 16.45
CA THR A 237 -12.60 -18.54 17.30
C THR A 237 -12.72 -18.04 18.75
N PRO A 238 -13.61 -18.61 19.58
CA PRO A 238 -13.76 -18.20 20.98
C PRO A 238 -12.47 -18.33 21.81
N ASP A 239 -11.57 -19.23 21.44
CA ASP A 239 -10.23 -19.40 22.04
C ASP A 239 -9.16 -18.46 21.47
N GLY A 240 -9.57 -17.53 20.58
CA GLY A 240 -8.71 -16.47 20.04
C GLY A 240 -7.86 -16.87 18.83
N GLN A 241 -8.10 -18.06 18.24
CA GLN A 241 -7.38 -18.48 17.04
C GLN A 241 -7.97 -17.84 15.79
N VAL A 242 -7.11 -17.43 14.88
CA VAL A 242 -7.51 -16.89 13.57
C VAL A 242 -7.71 -18.04 12.60
N VAL A 243 -8.88 -18.11 11.98
CA VAL A 243 -9.21 -19.07 10.94
C VAL A 243 -9.47 -18.31 9.64
N ASN A 244 -8.64 -18.54 8.63
CA ASN A 244 -8.86 -18.10 7.26
C ASN A 244 -9.26 -19.33 6.45
N GLN A 245 -10.39 -19.27 5.74
CA GLN A 245 -10.91 -20.38 4.94
C GLN A 245 -11.56 -19.90 3.66
N THR A 246 -11.54 -20.74 2.63
CA THR A 246 -12.26 -20.49 1.38
C THR A 246 -13.52 -21.33 1.37
N LEU A 247 -14.68 -20.68 1.24
CA LEU A 247 -15.98 -21.33 1.14
C LEU A 247 -16.48 -21.29 -0.29
N THR A 248 -16.89 -22.44 -0.83
CA THR A 248 -17.57 -22.52 -2.12
C THR A 248 -19.08 -22.59 -1.88
N ARG A 249 -19.81 -21.65 -2.45
CA ARG A 249 -21.27 -21.54 -2.31
C ARG A 249 -21.94 -20.99 -3.57
N PRO A 250 -23.24 -21.19 -3.76
CA PRO A 250 -23.99 -20.52 -4.82
C PRO A 250 -23.92 -18.99 -4.66
N LEU A 251 -23.74 -18.27 -5.76
CA LEU A 251 -23.78 -16.81 -5.81
C LEU A 251 -25.16 -16.31 -5.39
N SER A 252 -25.21 -15.35 -4.47
CA SER A 252 -26.47 -14.74 -4.00
C SER A 252 -26.55 -13.25 -4.32
N SER A 253 -25.42 -12.54 -4.27
CA SER A 253 -25.37 -11.09 -4.47
C SER A 253 -23.95 -10.63 -4.78
N LEU A 254 -23.78 -9.35 -5.12
CA LEU A 254 -22.47 -8.72 -5.30
C LEU A 254 -21.60 -8.77 -4.03
N TYR A 255 -22.18 -8.90 -2.84
CA TYR A 255 -21.43 -9.06 -1.59
C TYR A 255 -20.65 -10.38 -1.50
N ASP A 256 -20.96 -11.35 -2.36
CA ASP A 256 -20.22 -12.61 -2.41
C ASP A 256 -18.81 -12.45 -3.01
N PHE A 257 -18.57 -11.36 -3.75
CA PHE A 257 -17.24 -10.99 -4.23
C PHE A 257 -16.43 -10.17 -3.22
N VAL A 258 -16.98 -9.89 -2.03
CA VAL A 258 -16.22 -9.29 -0.93
C VAL A 258 -15.56 -10.41 -0.14
N HIS A 259 -14.27 -10.47 -0.20
CA HIS A 259 -13.43 -11.40 0.55
C HIS A 259 -12.99 -10.80 1.87
N THR A 260 -12.73 -11.62 2.86
CA THR A 260 -12.22 -11.19 4.18
C THR A 260 -11.02 -12.01 4.56
N ARG A 261 -9.98 -11.37 5.08
CA ARG A 261 -8.80 -12.03 5.63
C ARG A 261 -8.38 -11.40 6.95
N ILE A 262 -7.83 -12.20 7.85
CA ILE A 262 -7.20 -11.75 9.10
C ILE A 262 -5.75 -12.22 9.08
N VAL A 263 -4.82 -11.28 9.26
CA VAL A 263 -3.38 -11.54 9.22
C VAL A 263 -2.74 -10.99 10.49
N ASN A 264 -1.91 -11.80 11.14
CA ASN A 264 -1.00 -11.28 12.15
C ASN A 264 0.09 -10.45 11.46
N ILE A 265 0.23 -9.20 11.87
CA ILE A 265 1.01 -8.21 11.11
C ILE A 265 2.42 -7.96 11.66
N TYR A 266 2.80 -8.60 12.76
CA TYR A 266 4.13 -8.36 13.32
C TYR A 266 5.19 -9.13 12.51
N PRO A 267 6.28 -8.47 12.06
CA PRO A 267 7.32 -9.13 11.29
C PRO A 267 7.94 -10.30 12.06
N ASP A 268 8.32 -11.35 11.37
CA ASP A 268 9.06 -12.45 11.98
C ASP A 268 10.49 -12.01 12.32
N THR A 269 10.73 -11.73 13.59
CA THR A 269 12.07 -11.37 14.06
C THR A 269 12.99 -12.57 14.17
N THR A 270 12.47 -13.81 14.17
CA THR A 270 13.29 -15.03 14.26
C THR A 270 13.96 -15.39 12.95
N CYS A 271 13.55 -14.78 11.83
CA CYS A 271 14.13 -15.01 10.52
C CYS A 271 15.66 -14.84 10.49
N TRP A 272 16.23 -13.90 11.25
CA TRP A 272 17.67 -13.68 11.31
C TRP A 272 18.48 -14.88 11.82
N VAL A 273 17.89 -15.66 12.71
CA VAL A 273 18.53 -16.88 13.24
C VAL A 273 18.17 -18.09 12.40
N ASN A 274 16.92 -18.15 11.93
CA ASN A 274 16.46 -19.27 11.11
C ASN A 274 17.16 -19.32 9.73
N ASP A 275 17.39 -18.16 9.12
CA ASP A 275 18.02 -18.03 7.81
C ASP A 275 19.53 -18.27 7.85
N PHE A 276 20.17 -17.91 8.98
CA PHE A 276 21.63 -18.04 9.19
C PHE A 276 21.93 -18.67 10.54
N PRO A 277 21.63 -19.97 10.74
CA PRO A 277 21.71 -20.61 12.06
C PRO A 277 23.15 -20.73 12.62
N GLN A 278 24.17 -20.55 11.77
CA GLN A 278 25.59 -20.58 12.16
C GLN A 278 26.19 -19.18 12.38
N ALA A 279 25.39 -18.12 12.21
CA ALA A 279 25.86 -16.75 12.38
C ALA A 279 25.40 -16.17 13.73
N HIS A 280 26.20 -15.25 14.28
CA HIS A 280 25.85 -14.51 15.50
C HIS A 280 24.87 -13.36 15.19
N ASN A 281 23.63 -13.74 14.87
CA ASN A 281 22.58 -12.79 14.47
C ASN A 281 21.55 -12.50 15.59
N GLU A 282 21.81 -12.94 16.83
CA GLU A 282 20.89 -12.77 17.98
C GLU A 282 20.60 -11.30 18.30
N TYR A 283 21.53 -10.41 17.97
CA TYR A 283 21.31 -8.97 18.12
C TYR A 283 20.16 -8.50 17.22
N TYR A 284 20.11 -8.95 15.96
CA TYR A 284 19.08 -8.54 14.99
C TYR A 284 17.71 -9.16 15.29
N LEU A 285 17.68 -10.36 15.88
CA LEU A 285 16.47 -10.99 16.41
C LEU A 285 15.62 -10.05 17.26
N ARG A 286 16.27 -9.22 18.09
CA ARG A 286 15.60 -8.36 19.06
C ARG A 286 15.49 -6.92 18.61
N ASN A 287 16.41 -6.48 17.80
CA ASN A 287 16.67 -5.05 17.61
C ASN A 287 16.43 -4.56 16.18
N TYR A 288 16.49 -5.38 15.14
CA TYR A 288 16.39 -4.86 13.78
C TYR A 288 15.07 -4.11 13.54
N PHE A 289 13.93 -4.71 13.85
CA PHE A 289 12.65 -4.02 13.69
C PHE A 289 12.40 -2.98 14.78
N ALA A 290 12.75 -3.30 16.03
CA ALA A 290 12.39 -2.45 17.18
C ALA A 290 13.29 -1.22 17.35
N ASN A 291 14.60 -1.31 17.04
CA ASN A 291 15.58 -0.26 17.32
C ASN A 291 15.41 0.95 16.38
N PRO A 292 15.33 2.17 16.92
CA PRO A 292 15.29 3.40 16.12
C PRO A 292 16.48 3.59 15.16
N ALA A 293 17.63 2.99 15.43
CA ALA A 293 18.81 3.04 14.55
C ALA A 293 18.50 2.45 13.15
N TYR A 294 17.62 1.45 13.08
CA TYR A 294 17.18 0.82 11.83
C TYR A 294 15.86 1.38 11.30
N ALA A 295 15.39 2.52 11.80
CA ALA A 295 14.10 3.10 11.41
C ALA A 295 13.96 3.33 9.90
N HIS A 296 15.05 3.70 9.24
CA HIS A 296 15.13 3.97 7.80
C HIS A 296 15.72 2.83 6.97
N HIS A 297 15.88 1.66 7.53
CA HIS A 297 16.23 0.45 6.79
C HIS A 297 14.96 -0.23 6.30
N PRO A 298 15.00 -1.01 5.21
CA PRO A 298 13.82 -1.72 4.72
C PRO A 298 13.28 -2.67 5.79
N VAL A 299 11.97 -2.80 5.89
CA VAL A 299 11.37 -3.83 6.72
C VAL A 299 11.61 -5.19 6.07
N VAL A 300 12.10 -6.14 6.85
CA VAL A 300 12.33 -7.54 6.44
C VAL A 300 11.71 -8.48 7.47
N GLY A 301 11.67 -9.78 7.17
CA GLY A 301 10.94 -10.73 8.00
C GLY A 301 9.43 -10.64 7.82
N VAL A 302 8.97 -10.01 6.75
CA VAL A 302 7.54 -9.88 6.41
C VAL A 302 7.14 -10.91 5.38
N THR A 303 6.01 -11.57 5.62
CA THR A 303 5.41 -12.49 4.66
C THR A 303 4.72 -11.73 3.53
N TRP A 304 4.44 -12.41 2.42
CA TRP A 304 3.66 -11.83 1.33
C TRP A 304 2.25 -11.37 1.78
N GLU A 305 1.63 -12.15 2.69
CA GLU A 305 0.33 -11.78 3.25
C GLU A 305 0.40 -10.53 4.13
N GLN A 306 1.46 -10.38 4.91
CA GLN A 306 1.71 -9.18 5.72
C GLN A 306 1.98 -7.95 4.84
N ALA A 307 2.74 -8.09 3.77
CA ALA A 307 2.98 -7.03 2.80
C ALA A 307 1.69 -6.60 2.09
N THR A 308 0.83 -7.56 1.70
CA THR A 308 -0.49 -7.30 1.14
C THR A 308 -1.40 -6.59 2.15
N ALA A 309 -1.43 -7.06 3.40
CA ALA A 309 -2.19 -6.43 4.48
C ALA A 309 -1.76 -4.97 4.73
N PHE A 310 -0.47 -4.66 4.64
CA PHE A 310 0.04 -3.29 4.71
C PHE A 310 -0.52 -2.42 3.56
N CYS A 311 -0.55 -2.91 2.33
CA CYS A 311 -1.13 -2.20 1.19
C CYS A 311 -2.62 -1.89 1.41
N GLU A 312 -3.39 -2.85 1.90
CA GLU A 312 -4.80 -2.66 2.23
C GLU A 312 -5.00 -1.66 3.37
N TRP A 313 -4.19 -1.73 4.43
CA TRP A 313 -4.21 -0.73 5.48
C TRP A 313 -3.89 0.67 4.95
N ARG A 314 -2.87 0.82 4.11
CA ARG A 314 -2.48 2.10 3.52
C ARG A 314 -3.61 2.70 2.66
N THR A 315 -4.34 1.84 1.93
CA THR A 315 -5.53 2.21 1.16
C THR A 315 -6.65 2.71 2.07
N LEU A 316 -6.94 1.94 3.14
CA LEU A 316 -7.95 2.30 4.13
C LEU A 316 -7.62 3.62 4.84
N PHE A 317 -6.35 3.79 5.21
CA PHE A 317 -5.85 4.99 5.89
C PHE A 317 -5.99 6.23 4.99
N LEU A 318 -5.66 6.12 3.69
CA LEU A 318 -5.83 7.19 2.72
C LEU A 318 -7.32 7.51 2.50
N ARG A 319 -8.17 6.51 2.31
CA ARG A 319 -9.62 6.71 2.12
C ARG A 319 -10.26 7.47 3.29
N ARG A 320 -9.85 7.17 4.52
CA ARG A 320 -10.32 7.89 5.70
C ARG A 320 -9.86 9.35 5.75
N SER A 321 -8.66 9.66 5.27
CA SER A 321 -8.13 11.03 5.27
C SER A 321 -8.72 11.90 4.16
N VAL A 322 -9.13 11.29 3.03
CA VAL A 322 -9.68 11.99 1.85
C VAL A 322 -11.21 12.04 1.87
N ASN A 323 -11.86 12.03 2.99
CA ASN A 323 -13.32 11.95 3.20
C ASN A 323 -14.14 13.02 2.43
N LYS A 324 -13.93 13.14 1.11
CA LYS A 324 -14.69 14.00 0.20
C LYS A 324 -15.55 13.11 -0.69
N ALA A 325 -16.86 13.29 -0.61
CA ALA A 325 -17.81 12.62 -1.49
C ALA A 325 -17.39 12.77 -2.96
N GLY A 326 -17.22 11.66 -3.65
CA GLY A 326 -16.93 11.61 -5.09
C GLY A 326 -15.45 11.48 -5.47
N VAL A 327 -14.51 11.39 -4.53
CA VAL A 327 -13.11 11.07 -4.84
C VAL A 327 -12.90 9.56 -4.73
N GLN A 328 -12.71 8.90 -5.86
CA GLN A 328 -12.29 7.51 -5.89
C GLN A 328 -10.80 7.43 -5.58
N VAL A 329 -10.43 6.63 -4.60
CA VAL A 329 -9.04 6.37 -4.22
C VAL A 329 -8.67 4.97 -4.70
N GLU A 330 -7.73 4.89 -5.64
CA GLU A 330 -7.18 3.64 -6.12
C GLU A 330 -6.42 2.89 -5.00
N ARG A 331 -6.44 1.56 -5.08
CA ARG A 331 -5.82 0.70 -4.07
C ARG A 331 -4.29 0.72 -4.18
N TYR A 332 -3.63 0.78 -3.04
CA TYR A 332 -2.24 0.35 -2.94
C TYR A 332 -2.18 -1.18 -3.00
N ARG A 333 -1.21 -1.70 -3.69
CA ARG A 333 -0.98 -3.14 -3.87
C ARG A 333 0.51 -3.42 -4.06
N LEU A 334 0.89 -4.67 -4.01
CA LEU A 334 2.20 -5.09 -4.47
C LEU A 334 2.31 -4.92 -6.00
N PRO A 335 3.51 -4.61 -6.53
CA PRO A 335 3.72 -4.58 -7.97
C PRO A 335 3.54 -5.97 -8.58
N THR A 336 3.07 -6.05 -9.80
CA THR A 336 3.26 -7.27 -10.60
C THR A 336 4.74 -7.43 -10.94
N GLU A 337 5.17 -8.65 -11.27
CA GLU A 337 6.54 -8.89 -11.75
C GLU A 337 6.89 -8.00 -12.94
N ALA A 338 5.93 -7.81 -13.86
CA ALA A 338 6.09 -6.98 -15.05
C ALA A 338 6.24 -5.49 -14.73
N GLU A 339 5.43 -4.96 -13.82
CA GLU A 339 5.56 -3.57 -13.35
C GLU A 339 6.90 -3.34 -12.67
N TRP A 340 7.30 -4.27 -11.82
CA TRP A 340 8.58 -4.18 -11.12
C TRP A 340 9.76 -4.19 -12.10
N GLU A 341 9.73 -5.10 -13.09
CA GLU A 341 10.81 -5.22 -14.07
C GLU A 341 10.86 -4.01 -15.02
N LEU A 342 9.71 -3.48 -15.48
CA LEU A 342 9.64 -2.23 -16.24
C LEU A 342 10.27 -1.07 -15.45
N ALA A 343 9.91 -0.95 -14.18
CA ALA A 343 10.40 0.11 -13.29
C ALA A 343 11.92 -0.01 -13.06
N ALA A 344 12.44 -1.22 -12.93
CA ALA A 344 13.88 -1.46 -12.77
C ALA A 344 14.69 -1.17 -14.05
N ARG A 345 14.18 -1.60 -15.21
CA ARG A 345 14.90 -1.48 -16.50
C ARG A 345 14.80 -0.12 -17.17
N ASN A 346 14.04 0.84 -16.63
CA ASN A 346 13.85 2.16 -17.27
C ASN A 346 13.35 2.11 -18.72
N ALA A 347 12.48 1.16 -19.05
CA ALA A 347 12.07 0.87 -20.43
C ALA A 347 13.25 0.56 -21.40
N ASN A 348 14.45 0.37 -20.89
CA ASN A 348 15.63 0.01 -21.67
C ASN A 348 15.93 -1.48 -21.43
N SER A 349 15.45 -2.32 -22.34
CA SER A 349 15.46 -3.78 -22.18
C SER A 349 16.84 -4.42 -22.12
N ASP A 350 17.89 -3.69 -22.57
CA ASP A 350 19.22 -4.27 -22.76
C ASP A 350 20.12 -4.17 -21.53
N ASN A 351 19.75 -3.38 -20.52
CA ASN A 351 20.55 -3.19 -19.32
C ASN A 351 20.29 -4.27 -18.28
N ARG A 352 21.36 -4.88 -17.77
CA ARG A 352 21.27 -5.90 -16.69
C ARG A 352 20.87 -5.28 -15.34
N TYR A 353 21.33 -4.06 -15.08
CA TYR A 353 21.12 -3.39 -13.79
C TYR A 353 20.35 -2.06 -13.93
N PRO A 354 19.67 -1.62 -12.87
CA PRO A 354 18.83 -0.43 -12.90
C PRO A 354 19.54 0.90 -13.24
N TRP A 355 20.84 0.95 -13.04
CA TRP A 355 21.66 2.15 -13.32
C TRP A 355 22.16 2.26 -14.78
N GLY A 356 21.73 1.34 -15.65
CA GLY A 356 21.98 1.44 -17.08
C GLY A 356 23.36 0.97 -17.53
N SER A 357 23.98 0.06 -16.81
CA SER A 357 25.22 -0.60 -17.22
C SER A 357 25.24 -2.07 -16.79
N ASP A 358 26.15 -2.85 -17.37
CA ASP A 358 26.37 -4.27 -17.05
C ASP A 358 27.40 -4.48 -15.92
N ALA A 359 28.01 -3.40 -15.42
CA ALA A 359 28.96 -3.45 -14.30
C ALA A 359 28.26 -3.15 -12.98
N THR A 360 28.66 -3.84 -11.93
CA THR A 360 28.17 -3.58 -10.55
C THR A 360 28.84 -2.40 -9.88
N THR A 361 29.93 -1.90 -10.47
CA THR A 361 30.68 -0.73 -10.00
C THR A 361 30.55 0.44 -10.96
N SER A 362 30.62 1.64 -10.43
CA SER A 362 30.74 2.86 -11.19
C SER A 362 32.14 2.99 -11.83
N GLU A 363 32.32 3.96 -12.73
CA GLU A 363 33.64 4.29 -13.31
C GLU A 363 34.70 4.62 -12.26
N SER A 364 34.28 5.11 -11.09
CA SER A 364 35.17 5.40 -9.95
C SER A 364 35.46 4.17 -9.09
N GLY A 365 34.98 2.97 -9.45
CA GLY A 365 35.19 1.73 -8.71
C GLY A 365 34.28 1.53 -7.50
N CYS A 366 33.31 2.40 -7.25
CA CYS A 366 32.35 2.25 -6.16
C CYS A 366 31.19 1.31 -6.53
N TYR A 367 30.82 0.41 -5.66
CA TYR A 367 29.63 -0.42 -5.83
C TYR A 367 28.37 0.43 -5.93
N GLN A 368 27.41 0.00 -6.74
CA GLN A 368 26.17 0.74 -7.04
C GLN A 368 24.94 0.15 -6.33
N ALA A 369 25.10 -0.91 -5.57
CA ALA A 369 24.05 -1.56 -4.79
C ALA A 369 24.64 -2.23 -3.55
N ASN A 370 23.78 -2.57 -2.59
CA ASN A 370 24.11 -3.41 -1.44
C ASN A 370 23.85 -4.87 -1.82
N PHE A 371 24.91 -5.68 -1.97
CA PHE A 371 24.87 -7.07 -2.37
C PHE A 371 26.14 -7.79 -1.93
N ASN A 372 26.23 -9.10 -2.11
CA ASN A 372 27.46 -9.87 -1.84
C ASN A 372 28.41 -9.83 -3.05
N PRO A 373 29.50 -9.06 -3.05
CA PRO A 373 30.40 -8.94 -4.18
C PRO A 373 31.26 -10.18 -4.47
N GLY A 374 31.29 -11.16 -3.56
CA GLY A 374 32.06 -12.39 -3.74
C GLY A 374 32.39 -13.10 -2.44
N GLU A 375 33.05 -14.24 -2.51
CA GLU A 375 33.43 -15.08 -1.37
C GLU A 375 34.25 -14.28 -0.35
N GLY A 376 33.76 -14.24 0.91
CA GLY A 376 34.41 -13.54 2.01
C GLY A 376 34.39 -12.00 1.93
N ALA A 377 33.72 -11.44 0.93
CA ALA A 377 33.71 -10.01 0.64
C ALA A 377 32.37 -9.31 0.92
N TYR A 378 31.53 -9.85 1.80
CA TYR A 378 30.21 -9.32 2.11
C TYR A 378 30.19 -7.83 2.46
N ALA A 379 31.28 -7.31 3.06
CA ALA A 379 31.39 -5.92 3.45
C ALA A 379 32.11 -5.04 2.42
N ALA A 380 32.38 -5.53 1.22
CA ALA A 380 33.15 -4.74 0.24
C ALA A 380 32.34 -3.55 -0.30
N ASP A 381 31.02 -3.59 -0.24
CA ASP A 381 30.10 -2.50 -0.52
C ASP A 381 29.81 -1.61 0.71
N ASN A 382 30.50 -1.84 1.84
CA ASN A 382 30.38 -1.23 3.16
C ASN A 382 29.14 -1.63 3.97
N HIS A 383 28.43 -2.71 3.60
CA HIS A 383 27.25 -3.20 4.29
C HIS A 383 27.34 -4.71 4.55
N LEU A 384 26.80 -5.17 5.69
CA LEU A 384 26.69 -6.60 6.06
C LEU A 384 25.24 -7.06 6.24
N ILE A 385 24.32 -6.13 6.18
CA ILE A 385 22.87 -6.31 6.36
C ILE A 385 22.18 -5.31 5.42
N PRO A 386 20.84 -5.31 5.30
CA PRO A 386 20.18 -4.24 4.56
C PRO A 386 20.67 -2.86 4.97
N ALA A 387 21.03 -2.05 4.00
CA ALA A 387 21.45 -0.67 4.19
C ALA A 387 20.23 0.23 4.45
N LYS A 388 20.48 1.43 4.92
CA LYS A 388 19.46 2.49 4.93
C LYS A 388 18.98 2.75 3.49
N VAL A 389 17.66 2.86 3.27
CA VAL A 389 17.12 3.20 1.97
C VAL A 389 17.73 4.49 1.42
N ARG A 390 17.89 4.59 0.10
CA ARG A 390 18.56 5.70 -0.59
C ARG A 390 20.07 5.81 -0.28
N SER A 391 20.71 4.72 0.08
CA SER A 391 22.17 4.70 0.25
C SER A 391 22.92 4.73 -1.07
N PHE A 392 22.27 4.33 -2.15
CA PHE A 392 22.80 4.33 -3.51
C PHE A 392 22.03 5.30 -4.41
N LYS A 393 22.53 5.52 -5.63
CA LYS A 393 21.87 6.43 -6.59
C LYS A 393 20.58 5.82 -7.13
N PRO A 394 19.55 6.65 -7.38
CA PRO A 394 18.32 6.17 -8.00
C PRO A 394 18.55 5.86 -9.49
N ASN A 395 17.65 5.07 -10.05
CA ASN A 395 17.54 4.88 -11.50
C ASN A 395 16.91 6.12 -12.18
N GLN A 396 16.69 6.05 -13.51
CA GLN A 396 16.16 7.19 -14.31
C GLN A 396 14.73 7.58 -13.91
N PHE A 397 13.92 6.68 -13.37
CA PHE A 397 12.60 7.02 -12.82
C PHE A 397 12.67 7.70 -11.45
N GLY A 398 13.81 7.70 -10.79
CA GLY A 398 13.96 8.18 -9.42
C GLY A 398 13.73 7.11 -8.36
N LEU A 399 13.72 5.83 -8.76
CA LEU A 399 13.56 4.68 -7.87
C LEU A 399 14.91 4.25 -7.29
N TYR A 400 14.96 4.07 -5.98
CA TYR A 400 16.14 3.64 -5.25
C TYR A 400 16.09 2.14 -4.97
N ASP A 401 17.26 1.55 -4.80
CA ASP A 401 17.46 0.20 -4.29
C ASP A 401 16.72 -0.89 -5.10
N MET A 402 16.55 -0.66 -6.43
CA MET A 402 15.94 -1.62 -7.36
C MET A 402 16.85 -2.82 -7.70
N ALA A 403 18.04 -2.89 -7.10
CA ALA A 403 18.96 -4.02 -7.17
C ALA A 403 19.66 -4.15 -5.83
N GLY A 404 19.68 -5.34 -5.24
CA GLY A 404 20.26 -5.59 -3.92
C GLY A 404 19.43 -5.00 -2.79
N ASN A 405 20.02 -4.76 -1.65
CA ASN A 405 19.44 -4.30 -0.40
C ASN A 405 18.42 -5.30 0.15
N ALA A 406 17.13 -5.13 -0.07
CA ALA A 406 16.13 -6.15 0.21
C ALA A 406 15.46 -6.62 -1.09
N ALA A 407 15.37 -7.92 -1.30
CA ALA A 407 14.56 -8.49 -2.37
C ALA A 407 13.07 -8.16 -2.10
N GLU A 408 12.26 -8.04 -3.15
CA GLU A 408 10.93 -7.47 -3.02
C GLU A 408 9.82 -8.42 -3.46
N TRP A 409 8.81 -8.55 -2.59
CA TRP A 409 7.59 -9.26 -2.92
C TRP A 409 6.85 -8.63 -4.10
N THR A 410 6.38 -9.47 -5.03
CA THR A 410 5.44 -9.08 -6.08
C THR A 410 4.08 -9.75 -5.90
N SER A 411 3.03 -9.28 -6.57
CA SER A 411 1.71 -9.94 -6.56
C SER A 411 1.70 -11.24 -7.36
N THR A 412 2.65 -11.42 -8.27
CA THR A 412 2.71 -12.52 -9.24
C THR A 412 3.01 -13.86 -8.57
N SER A 413 2.21 -14.88 -8.86
CA SER A 413 2.47 -16.26 -8.44
C SER A 413 3.63 -16.85 -9.25
N TYR A 414 4.51 -17.56 -8.58
CA TYR A 414 5.64 -18.20 -9.24
C TYR A 414 5.19 -19.45 -10.02
N THR A 415 5.67 -19.57 -11.23
CA THR A 415 5.56 -20.79 -12.05
C THR A 415 6.87 -21.05 -12.77
N ALA A 416 7.25 -22.34 -12.85
CA ALA A 416 8.43 -22.74 -13.59
C ALA A 416 8.32 -22.46 -15.10
N SER A 417 7.10 -22.38 -15.64
CA SER A 417 6.84 -22.01 -17.03
C SER A 417 7.13 -20.53 -17.31
N GLY A 418 7.48 -19.75 -16.27
CA GLY A 418 7.80 -18.33 -16.41
C GLY A 418 6.67 -17.54 -17.03
N ASN A 419 7.00 -16.75 -18.04
CA ASN A 419 6.10 -15.78 -18.67
C ASN A 419 5.11 -16.39 -19.68
N ALA A 420 5.15 -17.72 -19.91
CA ALA A 420 4.34 -18.37 -20.93
C ALA A 420 2.83 -18.25 -20.71
N LEU A 421 2.39 -18.09 -19.45
CA LEU A 421 0.98 -18.00 -19.07
C LEU A 421 0.45 -16.58 -18.96
N MET A 422 1.30 -15.57 -19.16
CA MET A 422 0.93 -14.16 -18.99
C MET A 422 0.38 -13.58 -20.30
N SER A 423 -0.47 -12.55 -20.21
CA SER A 423 -0.88 -11.73 -21.35
C SER A 423 0.24 -10.75 -21.76
N ASP A 424 0.13 -10.16 -22.96
CA ASP A 424 1.10 -9.18 -23.44
C ASP A 424 0.82 -7.77 -22.90
N LEU A 425 -0.40 -7.53 -22.42
CA LEU A 425 -0.85 -6.24 -21.90
C LEU A 425 -1.13 -6.36 -20.40
N ASN A 426 -0.45 -5.54 -19.60
CA ASN A 426 -0.55 -5.51 -18.14
C ASN A 426 -0.55 -6.92 -17.53
N PRO A 427 0.51 -7.72 -17.80
CA PRO A 427 0.52 -9.13 -17.43
C PRO A 427 0.46 -9.31 -15.92
N GLU A 428 -0.46 -10.13 -15.47
CA GLU A 428 -0.55 -10.60 -14.11
C GLU A 428 -0.90 -12.07 -14.11
N TYR A 429 -0.14 -12.87 -13.37
CA TYR A 429 -0.45 -14.25 -13.08
C TYR A 429 -0.58 -14.42 -11.58
N SER A 430 -1.81 -14.47 -11.11
CA SER A 430 -2.11 -14.67 -9.70
C SER A 430 -3.02 -15.88 -9.53
N THR A 431 -2.56 -16.83 -8.72
CA THR A 431 -3.36 -17.98 -8.30
C THR A 431 -3.82 -17.78 -6.86
N ARG A 432 -5.06 -18.15 -6.57
CA ARG A 432 -5.51 -18.29 -5.19
C ARG A 432 -4.85 -19.51 -4.58
N VAL A 433 -4.43 -19.35 -3.34
CA VAL A 433 -3.72 -20.38 -2.60
C VAL A 433 -4.45 -20.62 -1.29
N ALA A 434 -4.81 -21.87 -1.05
CA ALA A 434 -5.34 -22.31 0.24
C ALA A 434 -4.19 -22.69 1.21
N ALA A 435 -4.48 -22.70 2.50
CA ALA A 435 -3.47 -23.00 3.51
C ALA A 435 -2.92 -24.44 3.39
N ASP A 436 -3.70 -25.36 2.85
CA ASP A 436 -3.38 -26.78 2.63
C ASP A 436 -2.83 -27.09 1.23
N ASP A 437 -2.72 -26.09 0.36
CA ASP A 437 -2.12 -26.28 -0.96
C ASP A 437 -0.65 -26.67 -0.87
N PRO A 438 -0.15 -27.46 -1.84
CA PRO A 438 1.26 -27.81 -1.92
C PRO A 438 2.18 -26.60 -2.01
N THR A 439 3.34 -26.66 -1.36
CA THR A 439 4.36 -25.60 -1.33
C THR A 439 4.65 -24.94 -2.69
N PRO A 440 4.79 -25.67 -3.82
CA PRO A 440 5.05 -25.03 -5.10
C PRO A 440 3.98 -24.03 -5.54
N LEU A 441 2.71 -24.23 -5.16
CA LEU A 441 1.61 -23.34 -5.49
C LEU A 441 1.60 -22.10 -4.60
N LYS A 442 2.22 -22.16 -3.42
CA LYS A 442 2.30 -21.05 -2.46
C LYS A 442 3.36 -20.00 -2.80
N ARG A 443 4.23 -20.29 -3.77
CA ARG A 443 5.33 -19.43 -4.09
C ARG A 443 4.89 -18.18 -4.84
N LYS A 444 5.40 -17.03 -4.39
CA LYS A 444 5.28 -15.73 -5.05
C LYS A 444 6.63 -15.31 -5.62
N VAL A 445 6.59 -14.58 -6.71
CA VAL A 445 7.81 -14.04 -7.33
C VAL A 445 8.40 -12.95 -6.44
N VAL A 446 9.71 -13.02 -6.29
CA VAL A 446 10.54 -12.04 -5.60
C VAL A 446 11.54 -11.47 -6.60
N LYS A 447 11.75 -10.16 -6.57
CA LYS A 447 12.59 -9.45 -7.54
C LYS A 447 13.71 -8.64 -6.84
N GLY A 448 14.72 -8.26 -7.62
CA GLY A 448 15.78 -7.34 -7.21
C GLY A 448 16.99 -7.98 -6.55
N GLY A 449 16.85 -9.18 -5.99
CA GLY A 449 17.89 -9.78 -5.14
C GLY A 449 18.15 -8.95 -3.88
N SER A 450 19.11 -9.35 -3.07
CA SER A 450 19.30 -8.75 -1.74
C SER A 450 20.77 -8.61 -1.34
N TRP A 451 21.00 -8.04 -0.16
CA TRP A 451 22.31 -7.84 0.47
C TRP A 451 23.16 -9.10 0.57
N LYS A 452 22.54 -10.29 0.61
CA LYS A 452 23.24 -11.57 0.69
C LYS A 452 23.57 -12.18 -0.69
N ASP A 453 22.92 -11.71 -1.75
CA ASP A 453 22.96 -12.33 -3.07
C ASP A 453 24.11 -11.78 -3.92
N ILE A 454 24.68 -12.65 -4.77
CA ILE A 454 25.75 -12.26 -5.69
C ILE A 454 25.21 -11.44 -6.87
N ALA A 455 26.12 -10.79 -7.60
CA ALA A 455 25.82 -9.90 -8.72
C ALA A 455 24.80 -10.44 -9.74
N THR A 456 24.80 -11.72 -10.02
CA THR A 456 23.87 -12.35 -10.97
C THR A 456 22.42 -12.25 -10.49
N PHE A 457 22.16 -12.42 -9.19
CA PHE A 457 20.81 -12.44 -8.64
C PHE A 457 20.21 -11.05 -8.42
N ILE A 458 21.02 -9.99 -8.39
CA ILE A 458 20.54 -8.61 -8.28
C ILE A 458 20.23 -7.95 -9.63
N ARG A 459 20.27 -8.70 -10.74
CA ARG A 459 19.91 -8.22 -12.07
C ARG A 459 18.40 -7.95 -12.15
N SER A 460 18.02 -6.97 -12.95
CA SER A 460 16.61 -6.58 -13.13
C SER A 460 15.74 -7.68 -13.73
N ASP A 461 16.34 -8.55 -14.58
CA ASP A 461 15.67 -9.65 -15.28
C ASP A 461 15.57 -10.95 -14.46
N MET A 462 16.33 -11.04 -13.38
CA MET A 462 16.30 -12.23 -12.53
C MET A 462 15.01 -12.28 -11.71
N ARG A 463 14.53 -13.50 -11.54
CA ARG A 463 13.38 -13.80 -10.71
C ARG A 463 13.75 -14.89 -9.71
N ASP A 464 13.33 -14.67 -8.49
CA ASP A 464 13.39 -15.66 -7.42
C ASP A 464 11.97 -15.90 -6.90
N SER A 465 11.82 -16.80 -5.96
CA SER A 465 10.52 -17.10 -5.38
C SER A 465 10.64 -17.57 -3.94
N GLU A 466 9.68 -17.19 -3.11
CA GLU A 466 9.56 -17.67 -1.75
C GLU A 466 8.09 -18.03 -1.45
N GLU A 467 7.86 -18.86 -0.44
CA GLU A 467 6.53 -19.21 0.03
C GLU A 467 5.84 -17.98 0.63
N ASN A 468 4.57 -17.78 0.32
CA ASN A 468 3.80 -16.60 0.71
C ASN A 468 3.66 -16.41 2.23
N ASP A 469 3.87 -17.46 3.01
CA ASP A 469 3.78 -17.49 4.48
C ASP A 469 5.14 -17.41 5.18
N LYS A 470 6.24 -17.23 4.44
CA LYS A 470 7.61 -17.14 5.00
C LYS A 470 8.11 -15.69 5.00
N GLY A 471 8.49 -15.23 6.18
CA GLY A 471 9.27 -14.00 6.33
C GLY A 471 10.76 -14.30 6.32
N ARG A 472 11.54 -13.61 5.46
CA ARG A 472 12.99 -13.79 5.33
C ARG A 472 13.73 -12.51 5.74
N SER A 473 14.93 -12.67 6.28
CA SER A 473 15.79 -11.55 6.68
C SER A 473 16.32 -10.72 5.50
N TRP A 474 16.04 -11.15 4.29
CA TRP A 474 16.45 -10.50 3.05
C TRP A 474 15.30 -10.14 2.11
N ILE A 475 14.04 -10.34 2.52
CA ILE A 475 12.86 -10.00 1.72
C ILE A 475 12.06 -8.91 2.41
N GLY A 476 11.87 -7.82 1.68
CA GLY A 476 10.99 -6.70 1.97
C GLY A 476 9.96 -6.50 0.89
N PHE A 477 9.47 -5.29 0.69
CA PHE A 477 8.53 -4.95 -0.38
C PHE A 477 8.43 -3.43 -0.58
N ARG A 478 7.87 -3.04 -1.72
CA ARG A 478 7.36 -1.69 -2.01
C ARG A 478 5.94 -1.77 -2.55
N CYS A 479 5.18 -0.67 -2.43
CA CYS A 479 3.82 -0.61 -2.94
C CYS A 479 3.77 0.10 -4.29
N VAL A 480 2.74 -0.25 -5.07
CA VAL A 480 2.32 0.48 -6.26
C VAL A 480 0.87 0.91 -6.14
N ARG A 481 0.47 1.85 -6.99
CA ARG A 481 -0.91 2.28 -7.17
C ARG A 481 -1.14 2.61 -8.63
N THR A 482 -2.22 2.09 -9.21
CA THR A 482 -2.60 2.39 -10.59
C THR A 482 -2.84 3.89 -10.72
N GLN A 483 -2.34 4.50 -11.80
CA GLN A 483 -2.64 5.88 -12.12
C GLN A 483 -4.03 5.97 -12.73
N THR A 484 -4.92 6.81 -12.19
CA THR A 484 -6.23 7.05 -12.80
C THR A 484 -6.10 7.85 -14.09
N ALA A 485 -6.83 7.44 -15.12
CA ALA A 485 -6.85 8.15 -16.39
C ALA A 485 -7.35 9.60 -16.21
N GLY A 486 -6.52 10.57 -16.53
CA GLY A 486 -6.83 12.00 -16.40
C GLY A 486 -5.66 12.89 -15.99
N SER A 487 -4.65 12.33 -15.35
CA SER A 487 -3.40 13.04 -15.10
C SER A 487 -2.52 12.99 -16.37
N ARG A 488 -2.22 14.15 -16.91
CA ARG A 488 -1.29 14.33 -18.05
C ARG A 488 0.13 14.40 -17.54
#